data_e9fd114b0158bcb5453b2a2f5a9e884b
#
_entry.id   e9fd114b0158bcb5453b2a2f5a9e884b
#
_cell.length_a   1.000
_cell.length_b   1.000
_cell.length_c   1.000
_cell.angle_alpha   90.00
_cell.angle_beta   90.00
_cell.angle_gamma   90.00
#
_symmetry.space_group_name_H-M   'P 1'
#
loop_
_entity.id
_entity.type
_entity.pdbx_description
1 polymer ?
#
loop_
_entity_poly.entity_id
_entity_poly.type
_entity_poly.pdbx_seq_one_letter_code
_entity_poly.pdbx_strand_id
1 'polypeptide(L)'
;SAASVYHGDIYGRMCFLLGLEEDGNSYVRYNNSGELEYRLKNLSVDIHNTALASPGGTYYADAEVTMEVPVRFAGKILSNMSVRLKVRATYREKF
;
A
#
# COMPACT_ATOMS: atom_id res chain seq x y z
N SER A 1 6.88 -18.61 8.21
CA SER A 1 6.06 -19.43 7.31
C SER A 1 6.05 -18.88 5.90
N ALA A 2 5.68 -19.71 4.93
CA ALA A 2 5.55 -19.27 3.56
C ALA A 2 4.55 -18.13 3.42
N ALA A 3 3.45 -18.21 4.15
CA ALA A 3 2.43 -17.14 4.13
C ALA A 3 2.98 -15.80 4.62
N SER A 4 3.87 -15.81 5.62
CA SER A 4 4.50 -14.59 6.12
C SER A 4 5.41 -13.95 5.08
N VAL A 5 6.15 -14.76 4.33
CA VAL A 5 7.04 -14.27 3.27
C VAL A 5 6.22 -13.62 2.16
N TYR A 6 5.17 -14.31 1.70
CA TYR A 6 4.27 -13.75 0.66
C TYR A 6 3.59 -12.48 1.15
N HIS A 7 3.17 -12.44 2.40
CA HIS A 7 2.52 -11.27 2.97
C HIS A 7 3.44 -10.04 2.91
N GLY A 8 4.72 -10.20 3.28
CA GLY A 8 5.69 -9.10 3.22
C GLY A 8 5.89 -8.58 1.80
N ASP A 9 6.05 -9.48 0.83
CA ASP A 9 6.22 -9.11 -0.57
C ASP A 9 4.99 -8.40 -1.13
N ILE A 10 3.80 -8.88 -0.79
CA ILE A 10 2.55 -8.30 -1.27
C ILE A 10 2.31 -6.93 -0.63
N TYR A 11 2.65 -6.77 0.64
CA TYR A 11 2.56 -5.47 1.31
C TYR A 11 3.43 -4.44 0.59
N GLY A 12 4.69 -4.77 0.31
CA GLY A 12 5.59 -3.90 -0.44
C GLY A 12 5.06 -3.58 -1.84
N ARG A 13 4.49 -4.57 -2.50
CA ARG A 13 3.87 -4.38 -3.81
C ARG A 13 2.70 -3.39 -3.77
N MET A 14 1.86 -3.50 -2.74
CA MET A 14 0.76 -2.55 -2.54
C MET A 14 1.28 -1.13 -2.33
N CYS A 15 2.30 -0.95 -1.51
CA CYS A 15 2.91 0.36 -1.30
C CYS A 15 3.46 0.94 -2.59
N PHE A 16 4.13 0.10 -3.41
CA PHE A 16 4.64 0.52 -4.70
C PHE A 16 3.53 0.98 -5.64
N LEU A 17 2.44 0.20 -5.73
CA LEU A 17 1.31 0.54 -6.59
C LEU A 17 0.61 1.84 -6.17
N LEU A 18 0.64 2.14 -4.89
CA LEU A 18 0.09 3.38 -4.35
C LEU A 18 1.05 4.56 -4.48
N GLY A 19 2.25 4.34 -5.00
CA GLY A 19 3.25 5.38 -5.16
C GLY A 19 3.84 5.86 -3.85
N LEU A 20 3.83 5.00 -2.83
CA LEU A 20 4.35 5.36 -1.51
C LEU A 20 5.84 5.10 -1.42
N GLU A 21 6.53 5.94 -0.66
CA GLU A 21 7.93 5.76 -0.31
C GLU A 21 8.09 5.74 1.21
N GLU A 22 9.14 5.10 1.68
CA GLU A 22 9.44 5.08 3.11
C GLU A 22 9.98 6.43 3.56
N ASP A 23 9.47 6.92 4.69
CA ASP A 23 9.96 8.10 5.36
C ASP A 23 9.93 7.83 6.87
N GLY A 24 11.07 7.42 7.42
CA GLY A 24 11.15 6.96 8.79
C GLY A 24 10.30 5.70 8.99
N ASN A 25 9.33 5.77 9.90
CA ASN A 25 8.40 4.67 10.17
C ASN A 25 7.10 4.76 9.38
N SER A 26 7.03 5.70 8.43
CA SER A 26 5.82 5.97 7.66
C SER A 26 6.03 5.67 6.19
N TYR A 27 4.92 5.46 5.48
CA TYR A 27 4.89 5.41 4.03
C TYR A 27 4.12 6.62 3.55
N VAL A 28 4.72 7.40 2.67
CA VAL A 28 4.19 8.69 2.24
C VAL A 28 4.35 8.87 0.74
N ARG A 29 3.57 9.78 0.20
CA ARG A 29 3.78 10.27 -1.16
C ARG A 29 3.89 11.78 -1.14
N TYR A 30 4.94 12.28 -1.78
CA TYR A 30 5.13 13.70 -2.01
C TYR A 30 4.77 14.04 -3.46
N ASN A 31 4.23 15.23 -3.67
CA ASN A 31 3.97 15.73 -5.02
C ASN A 31 5.28 16.29 -5.63
N ASN A 32 5.18 16.77 -6.88
CA ASN A 32 6.34 17.31 -7.59
C ASN A 32 6.94 18.56 -6.95
N SER A 33 6.19 19.24 -6.10
CA SER A 33 6.65 20.42 -5.36
C SER A 33 7.25 20.07 -4.00
N GLY A 34 7.36 18.78 -3.67
CA GLY A 34 7.89 18.34 -2.40
C GLY A 34 6.92 18.42 -1.22
N GLU A 35 5.65 18.65 -1.49
CA GLU A 35 4.62 18.70 -0.45
C GLU A 35 4.00 17.33 -0.25
N LEU A 36 3.63 17.01 0.99
CA LEU A 36 2.97 15.76 1.32
C LEU A 36 1.61 15.69 0.62
N GLU A 37 1.45 14.70 -0.25
CA GLU A 37 0.21 14.46 -0.96
C GLU A 37 -0.72 13.57 -0.14
N TYR A 38 -0.18 12.47 0.41
CA TYR A 38 -0.89 11.63 1.36
C TYR A 38 0.08 10.74 2.15
N ARG A 39 -0.41 10.22 3.26
CA ARG A 39 0.31 9.32 4.15
C ARG A 39 -0.52 8.07 4.37
N LEU A 40 0.13 6.91 4.37
CA LEU A 40 -0.51 5.66 4.73
C LEU A 40 -0.84 5.66 6.22
N LYS A 41 -2.11 5.44 6.54
CA LYS A 41 -2.57 5.33 7.93
C LYS A 41 -2.75 3.88 8.32
N ASN A 42 -3.31 3.06 7.42
CA ASN A 42 -3.51 1.64 7.67
C ASN A 42 -3.56 0.88 6.34
N LEU A 43 -2.99 -0.31 6.35
CA LEU A 43 -3.04 -1.23 5.21
C LEU A 43 -3.30 -2.64 5.76
N SER A 44 -4.44 -3.20 5.38
CA SER A 44 -4.80 -4.58 5.67
C SER A 44 -4.77 -5.38 4.38
N VAL A 45 -4.07 -6.50 4.37
CA VAL A 45 -3.90 -7.33 3.18
C VAL A 45 -4.50 -8.71 3.42
N ASP A 46 -5.33 -9.16 2.49
CA ASP A 46 -5.91 -10.49 2.47
C ASP A 46 -5.36 -11.24 1.25
N ILE A 47 -4.55 -12.25 1.49
CA ILE A 47 -3.83 -13.00 0.47
C ILE A 47 -4.64 -14.25 0.10
N HIS A 48 -4.89 -14.43 -1.19
CA HIS A 48 -5.65 -15.56 -1.72
C HIS A 48 -4.72 -16.62 -2.33
N ASN A 49 -5.07 -17.87 -2.17
CA ASN A 49 -4.45 -19.04 -2.82
C ASN A 49 -3.01 -19.34 -2.38
N THR A 50 -2.60 -18.93 -1.19
CA THR A 50 -1.24 -19.20 -0.72
C THR A 50 -0.95 -20.67 -0.47
N ALA A 51 -1.98 -21.44 -0.08
CA ALA A 51 -1.83 -22.86 0.22
C ALA A 51 -1.61 -23.72 -1.02
N LEU A 52 -1.96 -23.23 -2.19
CA LEU A 52 -1.88 -23.94 -3.47
C LEU A 52 -0.73 -23.41 -4.34
N ALA A 53 0.26 -22.78 -3.71
CA ALA A 53 1.39 -22.19 -4.41
C ALA A 53 2.15 -23.22 -5.21
N SER A 54 2.37 -22.95 -6.49
CA SER A 54 3.23 -23.73 -7.36
C SER A 54 4.19 -22.80 -8.09
N PRO A 55 5.35 -23.29 -8.50
CA PRO A 55 6.31 -22.46 -9.26
C PRO A 55 5.63 -21.80 -10.46
N GLY A 56 5.80 -20.48 -10.60
CA GLY A 56 5.19 -19.73 -11.67
C GLY A 56 3.71 -19.41 -11.47
N GLY A 57 3.11 -19.84 -10.36
CA GLY A 57 1.70 -19.57 -10.06
C GLY A 57 1.45 -18.08 -9.79
N THR A 58 0.25 -17.64 -10.14
CA THR A 58 -0.18 -16.27 -9.90
C THR A 58 -1.15 -16.23 -8.73
N TYR A 59 -0.89 -15.31 -7.82
CA TYR A 59 -1.72 -15.05 -6.65
C TYR A 59 -2.26 -13.64 -6.74
N TYR A 60 -3.31 -13.39 -5.99
CA TYR A 60 -3.76 -12.02 -5.82
C TYR A 60 -4.06 -11.76 -4.35
N ALA A 61 -4.02 -10.50 -4.00
CA ALA A 61 -4.35 -10.04 -2.67
C ALA A 61 -5.29 -8.85 -2.77
N ASP A 62 -6.28 -8.84 -1.90
CA ASP A 62 -7.15 -7.68 -1.73
C ASP A 62 -6.65 -6.90 -0.53
N ALA A 63 -6.63 -5.60 -0.64
CA ALA A 63 -6.21 -4.72 0.44
C ALA A 63 -7.26 -3.65 0.70
N GLU A 64 -7.44 -3.33 1.96
CA GLU A 64 -8.11 -2.10 2.38
C GLU A 64 -7.04 -1.13 2.83
N VAL A 65 -7.05 0.04 2.24
CA VAL A 65 -6.05 1.08 2.49
C VAL A 65 -6.76 2.30 3.03
N THR A 66 -6.25 2.83 4.15
CA THR A 66 -6.68 4.12 4.67
C THR A 66 -5.51 5.07 4.55
N MET A 67 -5.74 6.18 3.85
CA MET A 67 -4.75 7.23 3.69
C MET A 67 -5.23 8.50 4.35
N GLU A 68 -4.28 9.27 4.87
CA GLU A 68 -4.53 10.59 5.42
C GLU A 68 -4.09 11.61 4.41
N VAL A 69 -5.01 12.47 4.00
CA VAL A 69 -4.79 13.48 2.95
C VAL A 69 -4.90 14.85 3.58
N PRO A 70 -3.83 15.68 3.51
CA PRO A 70 -3.90 17.04 4.00
C PRO A 70 -4.87 17.88 3.16
N VAL A 71 -5.74 18.61 3.83
CA VAL A 71 -6.63 19.58 3.20
C VAL A 71 -6.00 20.95 3.35
N ARG A 72 -5.63 21.56 2.23
CA ARG A 72 -4.91 22.84 2.20
C ARG A 72 -5.82 23.97 1.73
N PHE A 73 -5.59 25.12 2.33
CA PHE A 73 -6.18 26.37 1.89
C PHE A 73 -5.15 27.49 2.08
N ALA A 74 -4.91 28.27 1.03
CA ALA A 74 -3.95 29.38 1.05
C ALA A 74 -2.54 28.94 1.52
N GLY A 75 -2.10 27.73 1.12
CA GLY A 75 -0.80 27.19 1.46
C GLY A 75 -0.67 26.61 2.86
N LYS A 76 -1.76 26.58 3.63
CA LYS A 76 -1.77 26.02 4.99
C LYS A 76 -2.62 24.78 5.07
N ILE A 77 -2.18 23.82 5.90
CA ILE A 77 -2.95 22.61 6.18
C ILE A 77 -4.00 22.97 7.23
N LEU A 78 -5.28 22.89 6.86
CA LEU A 78 -6.40 23.16 7.76
C LEU A 78 -6.81 21.92 8.54
N SER A 79 -6.74 20.76 7.92
CA SER A 79 -7.15 19.48 8.52
C SER A 79 -6.59 18.35 7.67
N ASN A 80 -6.80 17.11 8.14
CA ASN A 80 -6.50 15.92 7.39
C ASN A 80 -7.79 15.15 7.15
N MET A 81 -7.93 14.61 5.95
CA MET A 81 -9.07 13.80 5.55
C MET A 81 -8.65 12.34 5.46
N SER A 82 -9.46 11.43 5.99
CA SER A 82 -9.24 10.01 5.82
C SER A 82 -9.91 9.53 4.54
N VAL A 83 -9.15 8.85 3.70
CA VAL A 83 -9.65 8.26 2.44
C VAL A 83 -9.44 6.76 2.50
N ARG A 84 -10.48 5.99 2.24
CA ARG A 84 -10.42 4.52 2.21
C ARG A 84 -10.52 4.04 0.77
N LEU A 85 -9.63 3.12 0.43
CA LEU A 85 -9.57 2.51 -0.90
C LEU A 85 -9.52 1.00 -0.76
N LYS A 86 -10.10 0.31 -1.74
CA LYS A 86 -9.90 -1.12 -1.92
C LYS A 86 -9.04 -1.32 -3.16
N VAL A 87 -7.99 -2.11 -3.02
CA VAL A 87 -7.00 -2.33 -4.07
C VAL A 87 -6.78 -3.82 -4.23
N ARG A 88 -6.61 -4.27 -5.46
CA ARG A 88 -6.20 -5.65 -5.74
C ARG A 88 -4.85 -5.63 -6.44
N ALA A 89 -3.91 -6.43 -5.98
CA ALA A 89 -2.63 -6.63 -6.62
C ALA A 89 -2.45 -8.09 -7.01
N THR A 90 -1.81 -8.32 -8.14
CA THR A 90 -1.37 -9.65 -8.55
C THR A 90 0.08 -9.84 -8.18
N TYR A 91 0.38 -11.03 -7.70
CA TYR A 91 1.72 -11.43 -7.33
C TYR A 91 2.04 -12.76 -8.02
N ARG A 92 3.16 -12.82 -8.71
CA ARG A 92 3.58 -14.04 -9.39
C ARG A 92 4.70 -14.71 -8.60
N GLU A 93 4.55 -16.03 -8.39
CA GLU A 93 5.58 -16.84 -7.76
C GLU A 93 6.81 -16.91 -8.66
N LYS A 94 8.00 -16.74 -8.10
CA LYS A 94 9.24 -16.59 -8.87
C LYS A 94 10.19 -17.79 -8.77
N PHE A 95 9.80 -18.87 -8.12
CA PHE A 95 10.71 -20.02 -8.11
C PHE A 95 10.41 -21.10 -9.12
#